data_b9f0d8fb87215b23c6b0aadb7c0d41e4
#
_entry.id   b9f0d8fb87215b23c6b0aadb7c0d41e4
#
_cell.length_a   1.000
_cell.length_b   1.000
_cell.length_c   1.000
_cell.angle_alpha   90.00
_cell.angle_beta   90.00
_cell.angle_gamma   90.00
#
_symmetry.space_group_name_H-M   'P 1'
#
loop_
_entity.id
_entity.type
_entity.pdbx_description
1 polymer ?
#
loop_
_entity_poly.entity_id
_entity_poly.type
_entity_poly.pdbx_seq_one_letter_code
_entity_poly.pdbx_strand_id
1 'polypeptide(L)'
;MMQFSGFWKKRSPVSLSEIRSILIVKLSAIGDVVHTLPLLEVLRKNLPDARIDWLIEEEASEIIKGHAALNRVIVSRRKLWQKNFVGSGRKSTTLKEIMSFLKELRSEQYDLVIDIHGLFKSGLLTGLARGRRKIGFTWAREGSTLFLSEPPFFEDQYRQHAIERYLKTANILGCDVASWNGRIPVDDSHRKMLDRLFRKNDLNGKRIAAINPMAKWDTKLWEPDRFSRLADRILEELGMRVLFTGSRHDQPALQEICRGMRNEGAVNLAGQIGLKELAALYTRCDVLITTDTGPMHIAAAMNCPVIALFGPTAPWRTGPYGNGHKVIREDLGCSPCFKKACSHKTCMKGITVGRVFYALMKQLDHKAPEKIRIAGHRRASLRALR
;
A
#
# COMPACT_ATOMS: atom_id res chain seq x y z
N MET A 1 -32.56 -4.14 3.70
CA MET A 1 -31.75 -5.39 3.73
C MET A 1 -32.52 -6.45 2.96
N MET A 2 -32.29 -6.59 1.64
CA MET A 2 -32.92 -7.66 0.85
C MET A 2 -32.23 -8.98 1.17
N GLN A 3 -33.01 -9.91 1.71
CA GLN A 3 -32.56 -11.30 1.95
C GLN A 3 -32.42 -12.01 0.61
N PHE A 4 -31.20 -12.14 0.10
CA PHE A 4 -30.86 -13.02 -1.02
C PHE A 4 -30.55 -14.45 -0.53
N SER A 5 -31.47 -15.04 0.26
CA SER A 5 -31.23 -16.36 0.86
C SER A 5 -31.44 -17.57 -0.07
N GLY A 6 -31.87 -17.36 -1.32
CA GLY A 6 -32.23 -18.45 -2.24
C GLY A 6 -31.17 -18.84 -3.28
N PHE A 7 -30.09 -18.04 -3.46
CA PHE A 7 -29.17 -18.23 -4.58
C PHE A 7 -27.98 -19.17 -4.30
N TRP A 8 -27.69 -19.43 -3.01
CA TRP A 8 -26.47 -20.12 -2.63
C TRP A 8 -26.77 -21.49 -2.01
N LYS A 9 -26.23 -22.56 -2.60
CA LYS A 9 -26.22 -23.89 -1.94
C LYS A 9 -25.18 -23.88 -0.84
N LYS A 10 -25.56 -24.17 0.42
CA LYS A 10 -24.60 -24.44 1.50
C LYS A 10 -23.71 -25.62 1.07
N ARG A 11 -22.46 -25.37 0.84
CA ARG A 11 -21.45 -26.43 0.63
C ARG A 11 -20.77 -26.74 1.96
N SER A 12 -20.27 -27.97 2.09
CA SER A 12 -19.44 -28.39 3.24
C SER A 12 -18.24 -27.45 3.41
N PRO A 13 -17.76 -27.22 4.63
CA PRO A 13 -16.51 -26.52 4.87
C PRO A 13 -15.40 -27.07 3.96
N VAL A 14 -14.52 -26.18 3.45
CA VAL A 14 -13.36 -26.63 2.67
C VAL A 14 -12.38 -27.27 3.62
N SER A 15 -12.03 -28.54 3.39
CA SER A 15 -10.87 -29.11 4.05
C SER A 15 -9.61 -28.54 3.40
N LEU A 16 -8.66 -28.02 4.20
CA LEU A 16 -7.36 -27.56 3.70
C LEU A 16 -6.65 -28.65 2.89
N SER A 17 -6.81 -29.92 3.27
CA SER A 17 -6.21 -31.05 2.58
C SER A 17 -6.70 -31.25 1.15
N GLU A 18 -7.82 -30.68 0.76
CA GLU A 18 -8.40 -30.76 -0.59
C GLU A 18 -7.94 -29.64 -1.53
N ILE A 19 -7.30 -28.60 -0.98
CA ILE A 19 -6.85 -27.44 -1.76
C ILE A 19 -5.45 -27.68 -2.31
N ARG A 20 -5.35 -27.80 -3.64
CA ARG A 20 -4.08 -27.93 -4.37
C ARG A 20 -3.77 -26.71 -5.23
N SER A 21 -4.79 -25.85 -5.48
CA SER A 21 -4.64 -24.69 -6.38
C SER A 21 -5.54 -23.54 -5.96
N ILE A 22 -4.95 -22.33 -5.82
CA ILE A 22 -5.62 -21.11 -5.40
C ILE A 22 -5.37 -19.99 -6.40
N LEU A 23 -6.40 -19.24 -6.74
CA LEU A 23 -6.29 -17.94 -7.41
C LEU A 23 -6.70 -16.82 -6.46
N ILE A 24 -5.78 -15.94 -6.12
CA ILE A 24 -6.08 -14.69 -5.40
C ILE A 24 -6.43 -13.62 -6.43
N VAL A 25 -7.59 -12.97 -6.27
CA VAL A 25 -8.03 -11.85 -7.11
C VAL A 25 -7.96 -10.55 -6.30
N LYS A 26 -6.88 -9.80 -6.49
CA LYS A 26 -6.70 -8.45 -5.93
C LYS A 26 -6.04 -7.55 -6.96
N LEU A 27 -6.83 -6.74 -7.64
CA LEU A 27 -6.41 -6.01 -8.84
C LEU A 27 -5.63 -4.73 -8.52
N SER A 28 -6.04 -4.00 -7.49
CA SER A 28 -5.55 -2.67 -7.08
C SER A 28 -6.15 -2.28 -5.72
N ALA A 29 -5.85 -1.15 -5.05
CA ALA A 29 -4.76 -0.25 -5.31
C ALA A 29 -3.45 -0.78 -4.72
N ILE A 30 -2.32 -0.06 -4.91
CA ILE A 30 -1.01 -0.48 -4.39
C ILE A 30 -1.08 -0.82 -2.89
N GLY A 31 -1.64 0.05 -2.06
CA GLY A 31 -1.76 -0.20 -0.61
C GLY A 31 -2.60 -1.45 -0.29
N ASP A 32 -3.70 -1.67 -1.00
CA ASP A 32 -4.54 -2.87 -0.80
C ASP A 32 -3.83 -4.15 -1.24
N VAL A 33 -2.97 -4.08 -2.26
CA VAL A 33 -2.12 -5.22 -2.69
C VAL A 33 -1.10 -5.54 -1.59
N VAL A 34 -0.43 -4.52 -1.03
CA VAL A 34 0.47 -4.69 0.11
C VAL A 34 -0.25 -5.31 1.31
N HIS A 35 -1.46 -4.85 1.64
CA HIS A 35 -2.26 -5.43 2.72
C HIS A 35 -2.67 -6.89 2.49
N THR A 36 -2.59 -7.38 1.27
CA THR A 36 -2.92 -8.79 0.93
C THR A 36 -1.70 -9.72 1.03
N LEU A 37 -0.47 -9.18 1.11
CA LEU A 37 0.75 -10.01 1.24
C LEU A 37 0.73 -10.94 2.47
N PRO A 38 0.28 -10.50 3.66
CA PRO A 38 0.14 -11.38 4.82
C PRO A 38 -0.75 -12.60 4.55
N LEU A 39 -1.88 -12.40 3.88
CA LEU A 39 -2.75 -13.52 3.49
C LEU A 39 -2.04 -14.51 2.56
N LEU A 40 -1.30 -14.01 1.56
CA LEU A 40 -0.53 -14.85 0.65
C LEU A 40 0.48 -15.72 1.40
N GLU A 41 1.24 -15.12 2.34
CA GLU A 41 2.25 -15.84 3.12
C GLU A 41 1.62 -16.89 4.05
N VAL A 42 0.49 -16.55 4.69
CA VAL A 42 -0.27 -17.48 5.52
C VAL A 42 -0.79 -18.65 4.70
N LEU A 43 -1.35 -18.41 3.50
CA LEU A 43 -1.80 -19.48 2.62
C LEU A 43 -0.64 -20.39 2.22
N ARG A 44 0.51 -19.84 1.86
CA ARG A 44 1.70 -20.62 1.50
C ARG A 44 2.23 -21.46 2.67
N LYS A 45 2.26 -20.89 3.88
CA LYS A 45 2.69 -21.61 5.11
C LYS A 45 1.80 -22.80 5.42
N ASN A 46 0.49 -22.66 5.28
CA ASN A 46 -0.47 -23.72 5.57
C ASN A 46 -0.68 -24.70 4.41
N LEU A 47 -0.34 -24.31 3.20
CA LEU A 47 -0.49 -25.07 1.97
C LEU A 47 0.83 -25.03 1.17
N PRO A 48 1.91 -25.66 1.67
CA PRO A 48 3.25 -25.52 1.09
C PRO A 48 3.33 -26.03 -0.35
N ASP A 49 2.57 -27.07 -0.70
CA ASP A 49 2.60 -27.71 -2.02
C ASP A 49 1.50 -27.16 -2.97
N ALA A 50 0.60 -26.30 -2.48
CA ALA A 50 -0.46 -25.76 -3.31
C ALA A 50 0.09 -24.77 -4.35
N ARG A 51 -0.46 -24.80 -5.56
CA ARG A 51 -0.25 -23.75 -6.54
C ARG A 51 -1.00 -22.50 -6.09
N ILE A 52 -0.32 -21.36 -5.95
CA ILE A 52 -0.92 -20.07 -5.63
C ILE A 52 -0.60 -19.09 -6.73
N ASP A 53 -1.62 -18.70 -7.49
CA ASP A 53 -1.54 -17.69 -8.54
C ASP A 53 -2.25 -16.40 -8.07
N TRP A 54 -1.84 -15.24 -8.62
CA TRP A 54 -2.45 -13.96 -8.27
C TRP A 54 -2.82 -13.17 -9.53
N LEU A 55 -4.09 -12.81 -9.64
CA LEU A 55 -4.62 -11.93 -10.68
C LEU A 55 -4.59 -10.47 -10.22
N ILE A 56 -3.86 -9.63 -10.96
CA ILE A 56 -3.56 -8.24 -10.60
C ILE A 56 -3.58 -7.31 -11.81
N GLU A 57 -3.86 -6.01 -11.62
CA GLU A 57 -3.66 -4.97 -12.63
C GLU A 57 -2.17 -4.60 -12.76
N GLU A 58 -1.73 -4.28 -13.99
CA GLU A 58 -0.32 -4.00 -14.35
C GLU A 58 0.35 -2.99 -13.40
N GLU A 59 -0.34 -1.91 -13.05
CA GLU A 59 0.19 -0.82 -12.22
C GLU A 59 0.64 -1.24 -10.82
N ALA A 60 0.06 -2.33 -10.26
CA ALA A 60 0.42 -2.82 -8.94
C ALA A 60 1.20 -4.15 -8.99
N SER A 61 1.37 -4.73 -10.18
CA SER A 61 1.95 -6.06 -10.36
C SER A 61 3.40 -6.16 -9.87
N GLU A 62 4.15 -5.06 -9.97
CA GLU A 62 5.54 -4.99 -9.55
C GLU A 62 5.72 -5.32 -8.05
N ILE A 63 4.74 -4.95 -7.21
CA ILE A 63 4.75 -5.22 -5.76
C ILE A 63 4.91 -6.72 -5.45
N ILE A 64 4.30 -7.59 -6.26
CA ILE A 64 4.23 -9.03 -5.98
C ILE A 64 5.11 -9.90 -6.89
N LYS A 65 5.63 -9.37 -8.01
CA LYS A 65 6.50 -10.13 -8.92
C LYS A 65 7.73 -10.64 -8.17
N GLY A 66 8.04 -11.93 -8.36
CA GLY A 66 9.17 -12.59 -7.68
C GLY A 66 8.93 -12.90 -6.20
N HIS A 67 7.69 -12.81 -5.69
CA HIS A 67 7.36 -13.24 -4.34
C HIS A 67 7.42 -14.78 -4.25
N ALA A 68 8.23 -15.30 -3.32
CA ALA A 68 8.50 -16.74 -3.20
C ALA A 68 7.25 -17.60 -2.93
N ALA A 69 6.20 -17.00 -2.34
CA ALA A 69 4.94 -17.70 -2.09
C ALA A 69 4.04 -17.83 -3.33
N LEU A 70 4.36 -17.16 -4.46
CA LEU A 70 3.58 -17.21 -5.70
C LEU A 70 4.19 -18.17 -6.72
N ASN A 71 3.33 -18.90 -7.41
CA ASN A 71 3.70 -19.68 -8.57
C ASN A 71 3.59 -18.85 -9.87
N ARG A 72 2.53 -18.01 -9.98
CA ARG A 72 2.31 -17.19 -11.16
C ARG A 72 1.61 -15.88 -10.81
N VAL A 73 1.96 -14.82 -11.57
CA VAL A 73 1.27 -13.52 -11.54
C VAL A 73 0.57 -13.34 -12.88
N ILE A 74 -0.76 -13.29 -12.89
CA ILE A 74 -1.59 -13.05 -14.06
C ILE A 74 -1.89 -11.55 -14.12
N VAL A 75 -1.39 -10.88 -15.16
CA VAL A 75 -1.45 -9.42 -15.25
C VAL A 75 -2.55 -8.95 -16.18
N SER A 76 -3.52 -8.22 -15.64
CA SER A 76 -4.57 -7.55 -16.42
C SER A 76 -4.13 -6.15 -16.84
N ARG A 77 -4.11 -5.87 -18.13
CA ARG A 77 -3.83 -4.55 -18.73
C ARG A 77 -5.10 -3.77 -19.06
N ARG A 78 -6.16 -4.00 -18.31
CA ARG A 78 -7.50 -3.46 -18.57
C ARG A 78 -7.52 -1.97 -18.90
N LYS A 79 -6.77 -1.14 -18.17
CA LYS A 79 -6.73 0.31 -18.39
C LYS A 79 -6.07 0.66 -19.75
N LEU A 80 -5.01 -0.05 -20.11
CA LEU A 80 -4.36 0.11 -21.41
C LEU A 80 -5.32 -0.30 -22.53
N TRP A 81 -6.00 -1.43 -22.38
CA TRP A 81 -6.99 -1.89 -23.36
C TRP A 81 -8.13 -0.90 -23.54
N GLN A 82 -8.69 -0.38 -22.44
CA GLN A 82 -9.71 0.68 -22.50
C GLN A 82 -9.22 1.92 -23.25
N LYS A 83 -8.00 2.38 -22.97
CA LYS A 83 -7.39 3.54 -23.66
C LYS A 83 -7.23 3.26 -25.17
N ASN A 84 -6.79 2.06 -25.54
CA ASN A 84 -6.58 1.67 -26.93
C ASN A 84 -7.89 1.52 -27.71
N PHE A 85 -8.99 1.12 -27.06
CA PHE A 85 -10.31 1.04 -27.70
C PHE A 85 -10.93 2.40 -27.98
N VAL A 86 -10.69 3.39 -27.12
CA VAL A 86 -11.18 4.78 -27.26
C VAL A 86 -10.29 5.57 -28.23
N GLY A 87 -9.00 5.26 -28.28
CA GLY A 87 -8.00 5.91 -29.16
C GLY A 87 -7.88 5.21 -30.51
N SER A 88 -7.21 5.85 -31.45
CA SER A 88 -7.07 5.38 -32.84
C SER A 88 -6.18 4.14 -33.01
N GLY A 89 -6.62 3.18 -33.77
CA GLY A 89 -5.80 2.30 -34.63
C GLY A 89 -5.28 0.97 -34.08
N ARG A 90 -5.38 0.64 -32.76
CA ARG A 90 -4.80 -0.59 -32.18
C ARG A 90 -5.85 -1.65 -31.75
N LYS A 91 -7.05 -1.59 -32.28
CA LYS A 91 -8.18 -2.45 -31.82
C LYS A 91 -7.91 -3.94 -31.98
N SER A 92 -7.38 -4.37 -33.16
CA SER A 92 -7.09 -5.77 -33.43
C SER A 92 -5.99 -6.35 -32.54
N THR A 93 -4.90 -5.60 -32.31
CA THR A 93 -3.83 -5.99 -31.40
C THR A 93 -4.33 -6.09 -29.97
N THR A 94 -5.13 -5.11 -29.52
CA THR A 94 -5.73 -5.11 -28.18
C THR A 94 -6.67 -6.31 -27.99
N LEU A 95 -7.46 -6.68 -29.01
CA LEU A 95 -8.32 -7.86 -28.94
C LEU A 95 -7.49 -9.15 -28.79
N LYS A 96 -6.39 -9.29 -29.54
CA LYS A 96 -5.47 -10.42 -29.41
C LYS A 96 -4.86 -10.51 -28.00
N GLU A 97 -4.45 -9.37 -27.41
CA GLU A 97 -3.94 -9.30 -26.04
C GLU A 97 -5.00 -9.73 -25.03
N ILE A 98 -6.24 -9.27 -25.17
CA ILE A 98 -7.35 -9.68 -24.29
C ILE A 98 -7.62 -11.18 -24.42
N MET A 99 -7.65 -11.72 -25.62
CA MET A 99 -7.84 -13.16 -25.85
C MET A 99 -6.71 -13.98 -25.23
N SER A 100 -5.46 -13.54 -25.38
CA SER A 100 -4.29 -14.17 -24.73
C SER A 100 -4.40 -14.15 -23.22
N PHE A 101 -4.77 -13.00 -22.66
CA PHE A 101 -5.01 -12.86 -21.20
C PHE A 101 -6.14 -13.78 -20.71
N LEU A 102 -7.25 -13.87 -21.45
CA LEU A 102 -8.36 -14.77 -21.08
C LEU A 102 -7.95 -16.24 -21.19
N LYS A 103 -7.15 -16.59 -22.18
CA LYS A 103 -6.56 -17.94 -22.31
C LYS A 103 -5.66 -18.24 -21.13
N GLU A 104 -4.80 -17.31 -20.71
CA GLU A 104 -3.94 -17.42 -19.54
C GLU A 104 -4.76 -17.56 -18.25
N LEU A 105 -5.76 -16.71 -18.03
CA LEU A 105 -6.64 -16.74 -16.84
C LEU A 105 -7.40 -18.08 -16.74
N ARG A 106 -7.71 -18.71 -17.85
CA ARG A 106 -8.47 -19.96 -17.96
C ARG A 106 -7.59 -21.20 -18.16
N SER A 107 -6.27 -21.06 -18.17
CA SER A 107 -5.33 -22.17 -18.41
C SER A 107 -5.32 -23.20 -17.28
N GLU A 108 -5.65 -22.76 -16.06
CA GLU A 108 -5.71 -23.62 -14.88
C GLU A 108 -7.15 -23.76 -14.37
N GLN A 109 -7.43 -24.89 -13.74
CA GLN A 109 -8.65 -25.05 -12.94
C GLN A 109 -8.30 -25.01 -11.48
N TYR A 110 -8.71 -23.92 -10.80
CA TYR A 110 -8.43 -23.73 -9.39
C TYR A 110 -9.45 -24.45 -8.52
N ASP A 111 -8.99 -25.04 -7.41
CA ASP A 111 -9.88 -25.55 -6.38
C ASP A 111 -10.59 -24.39 -5.68
N LEU A 112 -9.86 -23.26 -5.48
CA LEU A 112 -10.37 -22.09 -4.80
C LEU A 112 -9.98 -20.79 -5.52
N VAL A 113 -10.95 -19.92 -5.79
CA VAL A 113 -10.75 -18.54 -6.26
C VAL A 113 -11.23 -17.61 -5.15
N ILE A 114 -10.37 -16.69 -4.72
CA ILE A 114 -10.66 -15.76 -3.61
C ILE A 114 -10.70 -14.34 -4.15
N ASP A 115 -11.90 -13.75 -4.27
CA ASP A 115 -12.06 -12.34 -4.64
C ASP A 115 -11.96 -11.44 -3.39
N ILE A 116 -10.74 -10.92 -3.15
CA ILE A 116 -10.46 -9.94 -2.08
C ILE A 116 -10.66 -8.50 -2.54
N HIS A 117 -10.90 -8.28 -3.84
CA HIS A 117 -11.10 -6.94 -4.37
C HIS A 117 -12.54 -6.44 -4.20
N GLY A 118 -13.53 -7.29 -4.51
CA GLY A 118 -14.94 -7.05 -4.22
C GLY A 118 -15.60 -5.93 -5.03
N LEU A 119 -15.19 -5.71 -6.30
CA LEU A 119 -15.82 -4.78 -7.23
C LEU A 119 -16.25 -5.52 -8.50
N PHE A 120 -17.19 -4.95 -9.28
CA PHE A 120 -17.67 -5.59 -10.52
C PHE A 120 -16.54 -6.10 -11.42
N LYS A 121 -15.50 -5.29 -11.62
CA LYS A 121 -14.35 -5.65 -12.45
C LYS A 121 -13.61 -6.91 -11.97
N SER A 122 -13.49 -7.12 -10.65
CA SER A 122 -12.90 -8.33 -10.09
C SER A 122 -13.85 -9.50 -10.11
N GLY A 123 -15.13 -9.25 -9.80
CA GLY A 123 -16.19 -10.26 -9.88
C GLY A 123 -16.27 -10.86 -11.27
N LEU A 124 -16.29 -10.02 -12.34
CA LEU A 124 -16.29 -10.49 -13.71
C LEU A 124 -15.09 -11.41 -14.02
N LEU A 125 -13.88 -11.02 -13.61
CA LEU A 125 -12.68 -11.84 -13.82
C LEU A 125 -12.72 -13.12 -12.97
N THR A 126 -13.26 -13.05 -11.75
CA THR A 126 -13.53 -14.21 -10.89
C THR A 126 -14.53 -15.17 -11.57
N GLY A 127 -15.57 -14.62 -12.20
CA GLY A 127 -16.55 -15.39 -12.98
C GLY A 127 -15.91 -16.10 -14.15
N LEU A 128 -15.03 -15.43 -14.90
CA LEU A 128 -14.34 -15.94 -16.08
C LEU A 128 -13.24 -16.96 -15.73
N ALA A 129 -12.63 -16.88 -14.56
CA ALA A 129 -11.65 -17.86 -14.11
C ALA A 129 -12.31 -19.23 -13.91
N ARG A 130 -11.57 -20.31 -14.19
CA ARG A 130 -12.02 -21.69 -13.95
C ARG A 130 -11.75 -22.05 -12.48
N GLY A 131 -12.78 -22.04 -11.65
CA GLY A 131 -12.67 -22.37 -10.21
C GLY A 131 -13.83 -23.26 -9.77
N ARG A 132 -13.52 -24.29 -8.96
CA ARG A 132 -14.52 -25.16 -8.33
C ARG A 132 -15.33 -24.41 -7.28
N ARG A 133 -14.62 -23.60 -6.48
CA ARG A 133 -15.21 -22.74 -5.44
C ARG A 133 -14.72 -21.31 -5.66
N LYS A 134 -15.64 -20.34 -5.60
CA LYS A 134 -15.38 -18.91 -5.75
C LYS A 134 -15.96 -18.19 -4.53
N ILE A 135 -15.09 -17.65 -3.70
CA ILE A 135 -15.44 -17.03 -2.44
C ILE A 135 -15.10 -15.53 -2.42
N GLY A 136 -15.79 -14.79 -1.56
CA GLY A 136 -15.60 -13.34 -1.37
C GLY A 136 -16.32 -12.84 -0.14
N PHE A 137 -16.51 -11.53 -0.01
CA PHE A 137 -16.98 -10.88 1.20
C PHE A 137 -18.30 -10.14 1.01
N THR A 138 -19.07 -9.93 2.11
CA THR A 138 -20.32 -9.17 2.10
C THR A 138 -20.11 -7.67 1.84
N TRP A 139 -18.92 -7.12 2.07
CA TRP A 139 -18.60 -5.73 1.75
C TRP A 139 -18.33 -5.49 0.25
N ALA A 140 -18.36 -6.54 -0.56
CA ALA A 140 -18.26 -6.44 -2.01
C ALA A 140 -19.43 -5.60 -2.58
N ARG A 141 -19.13 -4.82 -3.62
CA ARG A 141 -20.03 -3.83 -4.20
C ARG A 141 -20.21 -4.05 -5.69
N GLU A 142 -21.07 -3.24 -6.31
CA GLU A 142 -21.25 -3.22 -7.77
C GLU A 142 -21.70 -4.59 -8.33
N GLY A 143 -22.37 -5.42 -7.51
CA GLY A 143 -22.84 -6.74 -7.94
C GLY A 143 -21.74 -7.81 -8.08
N SER A 144 -20.53 -7.59 -7.58
CA SER A 144 -19.44 -8.56 -7.71
C SER A 144 -19.73 -9.91 -7.06
N THR A 145 -20.61 -9.96 -6.05
CA THR A 145 -21.05 -11.19 -5.39
C THR A 145 -21.79 -12.15 -6.32
N LEU A 146 -22.38 -11.67 -7.42
CA LEU A 146 -23.07 -12.50 -8.41
C LEU A 146 -22.13 -13.52 -9.09
N PHE A 147 -20.83 -13.29 -9.07
CA PHE A 147 -19.82 -14.14 -9.67
C PHE A 147 -19.21 -15.17 -8.69
N LEU A 148 -19.66 -15.15 -7.43
CA LEU A 148 -19.25 -16.14 -6.44
C LEU A 148 -20.05 -17.42 -6.56
N SER A 149 -19.49 -18.54 -6.15
CA SER A 149 -20.20 -19.82 -6.08
C SER A 149 -20.71 -20.16 -4.68
N GLU A 150 -20.38 -19.34 -3.69
CA GLU A 150 -20.75 -19.52 -2.29
C GLU A 150 -21.23 -18.22 -1.66
N PRO A 151 -22.00 -18.30 -0.55
CA PRO A 151 -22.37 -17.11 0.19
C PRO A 151 -21.13 -16.28 0.57
N PRO A 152 -21.17 -14.95 0.40
CA PRO A 152 -20.05 -14.11 0.79
C PRO A 152 -19.88 -14.13 2.32
N PHE A 153 -18.63 -14.16 2.78
CA PHE A 153 -18.32 -14.10 4.20
C PHE A 153 -18.68 -12.73 4.77
N PHE A 154 -19.35 -12.74 5.93
CA PHE A 154 -19.64 -11.51 6.66
C PHE A 154 -18.37 -10.94 7.28
N GLU A 155 -18.18 -9.62 7.10
CA GLU A 155 -17.04 -8.92 7.66
C GLU A 155 -17.38 -7.46 7.97
N ASP A 156 -16.99 -6.99 9.16
CA ASP A 156 -17.11 -5.58 9.53
C ASP A 156 -15.93 -4.78 8.95
N GLN A 157 -16.16 -4.20 7.77
CA GLN A 157 -15.15 -3.38 7.10
C GLN A 157 -14.82 -2.04 7.80
N TYR A 158 -15.61 -1.63 8.79
CA TYR A 158 -15.50 -0.31 9.42
C TYR A 158 -14.63 -0.30 10.67
N ARG A 159 -14.57 -1.41 11.40
CA ARG A 159 -13.91 -1.49 12.72
C ARG A 159 -12.54 -2.16 12.70
N GLN A 160 -12.20 -2.88 11.62
CA GLN A 160 -10.96 -3.67 11.55
C GLN A 160 -10.03 -3.18 10.46
N HIS A 161 -8.73 -3.34 10.70
CA HIS A 161 -7.70 -3.06 9.69
C HIS A 161 -7.83 -4.00 8.47
N ALA A 162 -7.46 -3.49 7.29
CA ALA A 162 -7.58 -4.26 6.04
C ALA A 162 -6.80 -5.59 6.08
N ILE A 163 -5.62 -5.61 6.67
CA ILE A 163 -4.82 -6.84 6.85
C ILE A 163 -5.57 -7.87 7.67
N GLU A 164 -6.11 -7.48 8.82
CA GLU A 164 -6.86 -8.37 9.70
C GLU A 164 -8.10 -8.97 9.01
N ARG A 165 -8.81 -8.12 8.25
CA ARG A 165 -9.94 -8.57 7.45
C ARG A 165 -9.55 -9.60 6.39
N TYR A 166 -8.42 -9.40 5.71
CA TYR A 166 -7.95 -10.34 4.69
C TYR A 166 -7.46 -11.65 5.32
N LEU A 167 -6.79 -11.59 6.48
CA LEU A 167 -6.34 -12.75 7.22
C LEU A 167 -7.50 -13.62 7.73
N LYS A 168 -8.67 -13.03 7.98
CA LYS A 168 -9.87 -13.83 8.32
C LYS A 168 -10.28 -14.82 7.22
N THR A 169 -9.96 -14.53 5.95
CA THR A 169 -10.16 -15.52 4.88
C THR A 169 -9.38 -16.80 5.15
N ALA A 170 -8.11 -16.66 5.52
CA ALA A 170 -7.28 -17.82 5.87
C ALA A 170 -7.81 -18.53 7.13
N ASN A 171 -8.23 -17.77 8.14
CA ASN A 171 -8.81 -18.33 9.37
C ASN A 171 -10.09 -19.12 9.10
N ILE A 172 -11.00 -18.61 8.25
CA ILE A 172 -12.23 -19.30 7.83
C ILE A 172 -11.90 -20.60 7.06
N LEU A 173 -10.79 -20.62 6.34
CA LEU A 173 -10.28 -21.82 5.66
C LEU A 173 -9.60 -22.81 6.62
N GLY A 174 -9.44 -22.46 7.91
CA GLY A 174 -8.76 -23.29 8.90
C GLY A 174 -7.25 -23.14 8.97
N CYS A 175 -6.69 -22.08 8.34
CA CYS A 175 -5.25 -21.81 8.40
C CYS A 175 -4.81 -21.24 9.75
N ASP A 176 -3.60 -21.62 10.20
CA ASP A 176 -2.90 -20.90 11.26
C ASP A 176 -2.41 -19.54 10.75
N VAL A 177 -2.90 -18.46 11.37
CA VAL A 177 -2.61 -17.07 10.99
C VAL A 177 -1.58 -16.38 11.91
N ALA A 178 -0.92 -17.12 12.80
CA ALA A 178 -0.13 -16.56 13.90
C ALA A 178 1.16 -15.84 13.43
N SER A 179 1.72 -16.17 12.27
CA SER A 179 2.99 -15.61 11.83
C SER A 179 3.05 -15.33 10.33
N TRP A 180 3.46 -14.13 9.97
CA TRP A 180 3.72 -13.64 8.61
C TRP A 180 4.63 -12.42 8.65
N ASN A 181 5.26 -12.06 7.54
CA ASN A 181 6.09 -10.86 7.41
C ASN A 181 5.43 -9.78 6.55
N GLY A 182 4.70 -10.16 5.51
CA GLY A 182 4.03 -9.26 4.58
C GLY A 182 4.99 -8.35 3.79
N ARG A 183 6.24 -8.79 3.59
CA ARG A 183 7.27 -7.98 2.94
C ARG A 183 7.16 -8.02 1.42
N ILE A 184 7.48 -6.88 0.81
CA ILE A 184 7.61 -6.78 -0.66
C ILE A 184 8.94 -7.43 -1.07
N PRO A 185 8.94 -8.32 -2.07
CA PRO A 185 10.16 -8.97 -2.53
C PRO A 185 11.09 -7.96 -3.22
N VAL A 186 12.31 -7.85 -2.73
CA VAL A 186 13.38 -7.00 -3.26
C VAL A 186 14.59 -7.87 -3.52
N ASP A 187 15.07 -7.91 -4.75
CA ASP A 187 16.25 -8.65 -5.16
C ASP A 187 17.52 -7.78 -5.21
N ASP A 188 18.64 -8.40 -5.57
CA ASP A 188 19.94 -7.73 -5.62
C ASP A 188 20.06 -6.67 -6.72
N SER A 189 19.28 -6.78 -7.80
CA SER A 189 19.26 -5.76 -8.85
C SER A 189 18.74 -4.42 -8.34
N HIS A 190 17.66 -4.48 -7.55
CA HIS A 190 17.06 -3.31 -6.89
C HIS A 190 18.01 -2.70 -5.86
N ARG A 191 18.72 -3.55 -5.08
CA ARG A 191 19.74 -3.09 -4.11
C ARG A 191 20.91 -2.41 -4.80
N LYS A 192 21.46 -3.00 -5.86
CA LYS A 192 22.55 -2.41 -6.66
C LYS A 192 22.17 -1.08 -7.30
N MET A 193 20.92 -0.96 -7.78
CA MET A 193 20.41 0.31 -8.31
C MET A 193 20.35 1.36 -7.20
N LEU A 194 19.86 0.99 -6.03
CA LEU A 194 19.80 1.88 -4.88
C LEU A 194 21.22 2.31 -4.41
N ASP A 195 22.20 1.41 -4.40
CA ASP A 195 23.58 1.74 -4.03
C ASP A 195 24.20 2.78 -4.99
N ARG A 196 23.88 2.69 -6.29
CA ARG A 196 24.29 3.71 -7.27
C ARG A 196 23.64 5.06 -6.98
N LEU A 197 22.33 5.05 -6.67
CA LEU A 197 21.59 6.26 -6.32
C LEU A 197 22.16 6.90 -5.04
N PHE A 198 22.49 6.10 -4.03
CA PHE A 198 23.06 6.58 -2.78
C PHE A 198 24.45 7.21 -2.97
N ARG A 199 25.32 6.57 -3.79
CA ARG A 199 26.63 7.15 -4.13
C ARG A 199 26.49 8.45 -4.90
N LYS A 200 25.61 8.50 -5.90
CA LYS A 200 25.38 9.68 -6.75
C LYS A 200 24.96 10.91 -5.93
N ASN A 201 24.18 10.71 -4.86
CA ASN A 201 23.58 11.79 -4.08
C ASN A 201 24.24 11.98 -2.70
N ASP A 202 25.41 11.40 -2.46
CA ASP A 202 26.13 11.47 -1.16
C ASP A 202 25.26 11.13 0.04
N LEU A 203 24.58 9.97 -0.03
CA LEU A 203 23.64 9.52 1.00
C LEU A 203 24.21 8.44 1.92
N ASN A 204 25.38 7.86 1.58
CA ASN A 204 25.97 6.79 2.36
C ASN A 204 26.36 7.27 3.77
N GLY A 205 25.97 6.49 4.79
CA GLY A 205 26.25 6.82 6.19
C GLY A 205 25.45 8.01 6.73
N LYS A 206 24.55 8.59 5.93
CA LYS A 206 23.68 9.70 6.37
C LYS A 206 22.36 9.17 6.94
N ARG A 207 21.80 9.90 7.91
CA ARG A 207 20.42 9.71 8.34
C ARG A 207 19.47 10.27 7.29
N ILE A 208 18.41 9.54 6.99
CA ILE A 208 17.52 9.86 5.86
C ILE A 208 16.05 9.94 6.32
N ALA A 209 15.44 11.10 6.08
CA ALA A 209 14.00 11.28 6.13
C ALA A 209 13.45 11.26 4.71
N ALA A 210 12.67 10.23 4.37
CA ALA A 210 11.90 10.23 3.12
C ALA A 210 10.60 11.03 3.32
N ILE A 211 10.18 11.78 2.30
CA ILE A 211 8.90 12.51 2.27
C ILE A 211 8.15 12.12 1.01
N ASN A 212 6.93 11.61 1.16
CA ASN A 212 6.01 11.42 0.04
C ASN A 212 4.80 12.33 0.22
N PRO A 213 4.78 13.50 -0.43
CA PRO A 213 3.76 14.53 -0.20
C PRO A 213 2.46 14.27 -0.97
N MET A 214 2.47 13.37 -1.95
CA MET A 214 1.41 13.24 -2.93
C MET A 214 0.36 12.19 -2.53
N ALA A 215 -0.88 12.43 -2.91
CA ALA A 215 -1.98 11.48 -2.79
C ALA A 215 -2.94 11.62 -3.99
N LYS A 216 -3.70 10.54 -4.26
CA LYS A 216 -4.66 10.52 -5.37
C LYS A 216 -5.86 11.45 -5.14
N TRP A 217 -6.23 11.72 -3.89
CA TRP A 217 -7.36 12.57 -3.53
C TRP A 217 -6.85 13.92 -3.07
N ASP A 218 -7.38 14.99 -3.65
CA ASP A 218 -7.07 16.36 -3.26
C ASP A 218 -7.30 16.63 -1.75
N THR A 219 -8.32 16.01 -1.18
CA THR A 219 -8.63 16.11 0.26
C THR A 219 -7.61 15.46 1.20
N LYS A 220 -6.69 14.64 0.68
CA LYS A 220 -5.59 14.03 1.45
C LYS A 220 -4.29 14.83 1.33
N LEU A 221 -4.24 15.83 0.47
CA LEU A 221 -3.03 16.64 0.26
C LEU A 221 -2.85 17.62 1.41
N TRP A 222 -1.63 17.68 1.93
CA TRP A 222 -1.16 18.74 2.81
C TRP A 222 -0.56 19.85 1.95
N GLU A 223 -0.54 21.09 2.44
CA GLU A 223 -0.09 22.23 1.64
C GLU A 223 1.40 22.10 1.26
N PRO A 224 1.78 22.38 -0.01
CA PRO A 224 3.15 22.22 -0.51
C PRO A 224 4.19 23.01 0.31
N ASP A 225 3.88 24.26 0.69
CA ASP A 225 4.76 25.13 1.49
C ASP A 225 5.07 24.54 2.88
N ARG A 226 4.15 23.74 3.43
CA ARG A 226 4.39 23.07 4.70
C ARG A 226 5.39 21.91 4.57
N PHE A 227 5.39 21.21 3.44
CA PHE A 227 6.43 20.20 3.16
C PHE A 227 7.79 20.86 2.97
N SER A 228 7.86 22.02 2.27
CA SER A 228 9.09 22.78 2.12
C SER A 228 9.66 23.22 3.48
N ARG A 229 8.83 23.83 4.32
CA ARG A 229 9.22 24.25 5.68
C ARG A 229 9.62 23.07 6.59
N LEU A 230 8.92 21.94 6.47
CA LEU A 230 9.28 20.73 7.22
C LEU A 230 10.65 20.19 6.78
N ALA A 231 10.90 20.15 5.47
CA ALA A 231 12.16 19.68 4.92
C ALA A 231 13.33 20.57 5.35
N ASP A 232 13.16 21.90 5.31
CA ASP A 232 14.16 22.85 5.82
C ASP A 232 14.51 22.58 7.29
N ARG A 233 13.49 22.41 8.14
CA ARG A 233 13.72 22.11 9.55
C ARG A 233 14.44 20.77 9.78
N ILE A 234 14.13 19.75 8.98
CA ILE A 234 14.81 18.45 9.06
C ILE A 234 16.29 18.59 8.72
N LEU A 235 16.61 19.36 7.68
CA LEU A 235 17.98 19.63 7.25
C LEU A 235 18.74 20.45 8.32
N GLU A 236 18.16 21.56 8.78
CA GLU A 236 18.80 22.53 9.69
C GLU A 236 18.92 21.99 11.13
N GLU A 237 17.83 21.46 11.68
CA GLU A 237 17.76 21.14 13.09
C GLU A 237 18.19 19.69 13.42
N LEU A 238 18.08 18.75 12.46
CA LEU A 238 18.38 17.33 12.68
C LEU A 238 19.61 16.85 11.87
N GLY A 239 20.11 17.64 10.92
CA GLY A 239 21.24 17.26 10.06
C GLY A 239 20.95 16.01 9.20
N MET A 240 19.69 15.68 8.98
CA MET A 240 19.30 14.54 8.16
C MET A 240 19.23 14.93 6.68
N ARG A 241 19.45 13.97 5.79
CA ARG A 241 19.14 14.15 4.36
C ARG A 241 17.64 13.97 4.13
N VAL A 242 17.07 14.77 3.24
CA VAL A 242 15.66 14.70 2.83
C VAL A 242 15.56 14.13 1.43
N LEU A 243 14.73 13.09 1.26
CA LEU A 243 14.44 12.50 -0.06
C LEU A 243 12.96 12.63 -0.36
N PHE A 244 12.61 13.39 -1.37
CA PHE A 244 11.24 13.43 -1.89
C PHE A 244 10.99 12.25 -2.84
N THR A 245 9.91 11.51 -2.62
CA THR A 245 9.49 10.38 -3.44
C THR A 245 8.12 10.64 -4.07
N GLY A 246 7.92 10.16 -5.28
CA GLY A 246 6.68 10.32 -6.03
C GLY A 246 6.75 9.62 -7.39
N SER A 247 5.63 9.50 -8.08
CA SER A 247 5.58 9.02 -9.45
C SER A 247 6.14 10.08 -10.43
N ARG A 248 6.34 9.68 -11.69
CA ARG A 248 6.73 10.63 -12.76
C ARG A 248 5.68 11.74 -12.92
N HIS A 249 4.42 11.44 -12.70
CA HIS A 249 3.34 12.43 -12.78
C HIS A 249 3.44 13.49 -11.68
N ASP A 250 4.00 13.14 -10.53
CA ASP A 250 4.12 14.03 -9.37
C ASP A 250 5.34 14.96 -9.47
N GLN A 251 6.22 14.75 -10.45
CA GLN A 251 7.48 15.48 -10.59
C GLN A 251 7.33 17.01 -10.59
N PRO A 252 6.37 17.62 -11.32
CA PRO A 252 6.19 19.08 -11.29
C PRO A 252 5.84 19.61 -9.90
N ALA A 253 4.93 18.93 -9.19
CA ALA A 253 4.52 19.34 -7.84
C ALA A 253 5.67 19.20 -6.82
N LEU A 254 6.49 18.13 -6.95
CA LEU A 254 7.67 17.98 -6.09
C LEU A 254 8.75 19.01 -6.39
N GLN A 255 8.92 19.40 -7.67
CA GLN A 255 9.82 20.51 -8.02
C GLN A 255 9.37 21.83 -7.39
N GLU A 256 8.07 22.11 -7.37
CA GLU A 256 7.52 23.28 -6.70
C GLU A 256 7.82 23.29 -5.19
N ILE A 257 7.61 22.13 -4.52
CA ILE A 257 7.98 21.96 -3.10
C ILE A 257 9.46 22.24 -2.88
N CYS A 258 10.34 21.66 -3.72
CA CYS A 258 11.78 21.88 -3.60
C CYS A 258 12.18 23.35 -3.84
N ARG A 259 11.55 24.05 -4.80
CA ARG A 259 11.79 25.47 -5.04
C ARG A 259 11.33 26.37 -3.87
N GLY A 260 10.31 25.93 -3.13
CA GLY A 260 9.84 26.63 -1.94
C GLY A 260 10.70 26.43 -0.70
N MET A 261 11.74 25.59 -0.77
CA MET A 261 12.70 25.38 0.30
C MET A 261 13.75 26.49 0.32
N ARG A 262 14.30 26.77 1.50
CA ARG A 262 15.44 27.68 1.70
C ARG A 262 16.78 26.97 1.55
N ASN A 263 16.79 25.65 1.77
CA ASN A 263 17.98 24.82 1.79
C ASN A 263 18.06 23.91 0.56
N GLU A 264 19.26 23.75 -0.01
CA GLU A 264 19.53 22.92 -1.19
C GLU A 264 19.90 21.45 -0.85
N GLY A 265 19.54 20.94 0.32
CA GLY A 265 19.95 19.59 0.78
C GLY A 265 18.99 18.45 0.44
N ALA A 266 17.88 18.72 -0.22
CA ALA A 266 16.87 17.71 -0.55
C ALA A 266 17.09 17.11 -1.95
N VAL A 267 16.86 15.80 -2.07
CA VAL A 267 16.94 15.07 -3.33
C VAL A 267 15.54 14.70 -3.81
N ASN A 268 15.17 15.15 -5.01
CA ASN A 268 13.90 14.78 -5.63
C ASN A 268 14.05 13.51 -6.47
N LEU A 269 13.45 12.40 -6.02
CA LEU A 269 13.48 11.10 -6.69
C LEU A 269 12.18 10.80 -7.47
N ALA A 270 11.29 11.76 -7.66
CA ALA A 270 10.04 11.56 -8.37
C ALA A 270 10.27 11.04 -9.79
N GLY A 271 9.66 9.89 -10.11
CA GLY A 271 9.76 9.23 -11.40
C GLY A 271 11.12 8.62 -11.73
N GLN A 272 12.09 8.60 -10.78
CA GLN A 272 13.43 8.02 -10.99
C GLN A 272 13.51 6.57 -10.49
N ILE A 273 12.58 6.13 -9.65
CA ILE A 273 12.56 4.79 -9.05
C ILE A 273 11.19 4.14 -9.22
N GLY A 274 11.17 2.83 -9.41
CA GLY A 274 9.94 2.00 -9.44
C GLY A 274 9.49 1.62 -8.03
N LEU A 275 8.42 0.80 -7.95
CA LEU A 275 7.84 0.43 -6.66
C LEU A 275 8.74 -0.47 -5.82
N LYS A 276 9.55 -1.32 -6.46
CA LYS A 276 10.49 -2.20 -5.74
C LYS A 276 11.73 -1.46 -5.26
N GLU A 277 12.25 -0.55 -6.07
CA GLU A 277 13.32 0.35 -5.64
C GLU A 277 12.84 1.25 -4.50
N LEU A 278 11.57 1.69 -4.54
CA LEU A 278 10.97 2.45 -3.44
C LEU A 278 10.88 1.60 -2.17
N ALA A 279 10.48 0.32 -2.28
CA ALA A 279 10.48 -0.62 -1.17
C ALA A 279 11.89 -0.83 -0.61
N ALA A 280 12.90 -1.00 -1.48
CA ALA A 280 14.29 -1.09 -1.08
C ALA A 280 14.79 0.20 -0.40
N LEU A 281 14.44 1.38 -0.95
CA LEU A 281 14.78 2.68 -0.39
C LEU A 281 14.28 2.83 1.05
N TYR A 282 13.03 2.44 1.31
CA TYR A 282 12.45 2.56 2.65
C TYR A 282 13.14 1.68 3.69
N THR A 283 13.79 0.57 3.30
CA THR A 283 14.62 -0.20 4.26
C THR A 283 15.87 0.56 4.72
N ARG A 284 16.27 1.61 4.01
CA ARG A 284 17.46 2.43 4.29
C ARG A 284 17.10 3.82 4.85
N CYS A 285 15.82 4.13 4.98
CA CYS A 285 15.35 5.38 5.56
C CYS A 285 15.13 5.22 7.07
N ASP A 286 15.44 6.26 7.83
CA ASP A 286 15.13 6.31 9.26
C ASP A 286 13.65 6.51 9.51
N VAL A 287 12.97 7.22 8.60
CA VAL A 287 11.55 7.54 8.68
C VAL A 287 10.99 7.88 7.31
N LEU A 288 9.70 7.58 7.10
CA LEU A 288 8.89 8.15 6.03
C LEU A 288 7.84 9.10 6.62
N ILE A 289 7.76 10.32 6.07
CA ILE A 289 6.65 11.26 6.34
C ILE A 289 5.78 11.29 5.10
N THR A 290 4.47 11.05 5.24
CA THR A 290 3.61 10.87 4.07
C THR A 290 2.15 11.15 4.38
N THR A 291 1.39 11.45 3.36
CA THR A 291 -0.09 11.42 3.38
C THR A 291 -0.60 9.98 3.33
N ASP A 292 -1.92 9.76 3.50
CA ASP A 292 -2.56 8.44 3.33
C ASP A 292 -2.54 7.99 1.86
N THR A 293 -1.49 7.24 1.48
CA THR A 293 -1.23 6.83 0.09
C THR A 293 -0.47 5.49 0.01
N GLY A 294 -0.32 4.92 -1.18
CA GLY A 294 0.37 3.64 -1.41
C GLY A 294 1.77 3.53 -0.80
N PRO A 295 2.66 4.51 -0.98
CA PRO A 295 3.98 4.56 -0.36
C PRO A 295 4.00 4.37 1.16
N MET A 296 2.99 4.85 1.88
CA MET A 296 2.83 4.61 3.32
C MET A 296 2.81 3.12 3.66
N HIS A 297 2.04 2.34 2.90
CA HIS A 297 1.89 0.90 3.11
C HIS A 297 3.15 0.14 2.71
N ILE A 298 3.82 0.59 1.63
CA ILE A 298 5.13 0.04 1.21
C ILE A 298 6.14 0.22 2.34
N ALA A 299 6.24 1.42 2.91
CA ALA A 299 7.18 1.69 4.00
C ALA A 299 6.88 0.85 5.24
N ALA A 300 5.60 0.75 5.64
CA ALA A 300 5.18 -0.08 6.77
C ALA A 300 5.54 -1.56 6.55
N ALA A 301 5.27 -2.12 5.36
CA ALA A 301 5.63 -3.50 5.00
C ALA A 301 7.13 -3.74 4.99
N MET A 302 7.94 -2.70 4.73
CA MET A 302 9.41 -2.78 4.77
C MET A 302 10.01 -2.39 6.13
N ASN A 303 9.19 -2.28 7.17
CA ASN A 303 9.58 -1.90 8.55
C ASN A 303 10.25 -0.51 8.64
N CYS A 304 10.00 0.38 7.69
CA CYS A 304 10.36 1.78 7.82
C CYS A 304 9.36 2.47 8.76
N PRO A 305 9.79 3.18 9.80
CA PRO A 305 8.89 3.99 10.62
C PRO A 305 8.16 5.03 9.78
N VAL A 306 6.86 5.18 10.01
CA VAL A 306 6.01 6.09 9.23
C VAL A 306 5.39 7.14 10.14
N ILE A 307 5.44 8.39 9.70
CA ILE A 307 4.60 9.49 10.21
C ILE A 307 3.57 9.79 9.14
N ALA A 308 2.34 9.37 9.37
CA ALA A 308 1.25 9.43 8.40
C ALA A 308 0.29 10.58 8.72
N LEU A 309 0.02 11.43 7.72
CA LEU A 309 -0.92 12.55 7.84
C LEU A 309 -2.29 12.10 7.34
N PHE A 310 -3.28 12.10 8.23
CA PHE A 310 -4.63 11.65 7.96
C PHE A 310 -5.63 12.78 8.06
N GLY A 311 -6.43 12.95 7.03
CA GLY A 311 -7.54 13.91 6.99
C GLY A 311 -8.89 13.18 6.86
N PRO A 312 -9.40 12.98 5.62
CA PRO A 312 -10.77 12.48 5.39
C PRO A 312 -10.93 10.97 5.61
N THR A 313 -9.88 10.22 5.89
CA THR A 313 -9.89 8.75 5.96
C THR A 313 -9.63 8.23 7.36
N ALA A 314 -9.94 6.94 7.59
CA ALA A 314 -9.88 6.28 8.89
C ALA A 314 -8.57 5.48 9.05
N PRO A 315 -7.63 5.93 9.90
CA PRO A 315 -6.35 5.25 10.06
C PRO A 315 -6.48 3.84 10.66
N TRP A 316 -7.48 3.57 11.49
CA TRP A 316 -7.72 2.21 12.02
C TRP A 316 -8.13 1.20 10.94
N ARG A 317 -8.61 1.66 9.77
CA ARG A 317 -8.96 0.80 8.64
C ARG A 317 -7.80 0.52 7.70
N THR A 318 -6.99 1.53 7.43
CA THR A 318 -5.96 1.51 6.40
C THR A 318 -4.74 2.36 6.76
N GLY A 319 -4.45 2.56 8.04
CA GLY A 319 -3.21 3.22 8.45
C GLY A 319 -1.96 2.35 8.22
N PRO A 320 -0.78 2.85 8.56
CA PRO A 320 0.41 2.04 8.54
C PRO A 320 0.29 0.94 9.61
N TYR A 321 0.41 -0.32 9.19
CA TYR A 321 0.20 -1.47 10.07
C TYR A 321 1.49 -1.87 10.77
N GLY A 322 1.38 -2.20 12.04
CA GLY A 322 2.49 -2.61 12.89
C GLY A 322 2.87 -1.56 13.93
N ASN A 323 3.94 -1.86 14.66
CA ASN A 323 4.45 -0.99 15.71
C ASN A 323 5.44 0.05 15.16
N GLY A 324 5.62 1.15 15.91
CA GLY A 324 6.61 2.16 15.55
C GLY A 324 6.17 3.15 14.50
N HIS A 325 4.88 3.21 14.16
CA HIS A 325 4.32 4.24 13.29
C HIS A 325 3.57 5.31 14.11
N LYS A 326 3.49 6.53 13.57
CA LYS A 326 2.71 7.64 14.14
C LYS A 326 1.68 8.12 13.13
N VAL A 327 0.45 8.32 13.59
CA VAL A 327 -0.62 8.93 12.81
C VAL A 327 -0.91 10.31 13.37
N ILE A 328 -0.88 11.32 12.52
CA ILE A 328 -1.24 12.70 12.86
C ILE A 328 -2.56 13.02 12.16
N ARG A 329 -3.56 13.37 12.93
CA ARG A 329 -4.89 13.79 12.44
C ARG A 329 -5.48 14.85 13.35
N GLU A 330 -6.43 15.61 12.80
CA GLU A 330 -7.30 16.48 13.58
C GLU A 330 -8.53 15.69 14.04
N ASP A 331 -8.91 15.88 15.30
CA ASP A 331 -10.16 15.33 15.82
C ASP A 331 -11.32 16.27 15.50
N LEU A 332 -12.00 15.97 14.41
CA LEU A 332 -13.11 16.78 13.90
C LEU A 332 -14.34 15.89 13.75
N GLY A 333 -15.50 16.39 14.13
CA GLY A 333 -16.76 15.65 14.00
C GLY A 333 -17.09 15.21 12.55
N CYS A 334 -16.50 15.87 11.54
CA CYS A 334 -16.66 15.47 10.15
C CYS A 334 -15.60 14.47 9.65
N SER A 335 -14.60 14.11 10.43
CA SER A 335 -13.52 13.17 10.04
C SER A 335 -13.58 11.88 10.87
N PRO A 336 -13.59 10.71 10.19
CA PRO A 336 -13.42 10.45 8.75
C PRO A 336 -14.71 10.62 7.93
N CYS A 337 -14.65 11.34 6.81
CA CYS A 337 -15.80 11.57 5.92
C CYS A 337 -15.72 10.83 4.57
N PHE A 338 -14.54 10.35 4.18
CA PHE A 338 -14.24 9.68 2.90
C PHE A 338 -14.59 10.50 1.64
N LYS A 339 -14.73 11.82 1.76
CA LYS A 339 -15.02 12.73 0.63
C LYS A 339 -13.75 13.00 -0.18
N LYS A 340 -13.85 12.91 -1.51
CA LYS A 340 -12.76 13.21 -2.44
C LYS A 340 -12.63 14.69 -2.78
N ALA A 341 -13.68 15.46 -2.52
CA ALA A 341 -13.72 16.91 -2.68
C ALA A 341 -14.23 17.56 -1.38
N CYS A 342 -13.61 18.66 -0.99
CA CYS A 342 -13.98 19.45 0.20
C CYS A 342 -13.47 20.87 0.04
N SER A 343 -14.33 21.87 0.30
CA SER A 343 -13.99 23.28 0.14
C SER A 343 -13.03 23.80 1.22
N HIS A 344 -13.14 23.32 2.45
CA HIS A 344 -12.38 23.86 3.58
C HIS A 344 -11.14 23.07 3.97
N LYS A 345 -11.12 21.73 3.79
CA LYS A 345 -10.00 20.81 4.14
C LYS A 345 -9.42 21.04 5.55
N THR A 346 -10.23 21.43 6.53
CA THR A 346 -9.77 21.77 7.89
C THR A 346 -8.99 20.62 8.54
N CYS A 347 -9.34 19.37 8.26
CA CYS A 347 -8.65 18.19 8.76
C CYS A 347 -7.18 18.09 8.32
N MET A 348 -6.82 18.60 7.14
CA MET A 348 -5.42 18.66 6.69
C MET A 348 -4.77 19.99 7.05
N LYS A 349 -5.49 21.10 6.94
CA LYS A 349 -4.99 22.44 7.30
C LYS A 349 -4.67 22.58 8.79
N GLY A 350 -5.38 21.88 9.67
CA GLY A 350 -5.10 21.86 11.12
C GLY A 350 -3.78 21.19 11.49
N ILE A 351 -3.28 20.26 10.66
CA ILE A 351 -1.99 19.61 10.90
C ILE A 351 -0.87 20.64 10.68
N THR A 352 -0.19 21.05 11.75
CA THR A 352 0.88 22.05 11.67
C THR A 352 2.25 21.39 11.44
N VAL A 353 3.19 22.15 10.84
CA VAL A 353 4.59 21.71 10.65
C VAL A 353 5.24 21.37 12.01
N GLY A 354 4.95 22.17 13.05
CA GLY A 354 5.46 21.92 14.40
C GLY A 354 5.03 20.54 14.97
N ARG A 355 3.76 20.16 14.78
CA ARG A 355 3.27 18.83 15.24
C ARG A 355 3.95 17.68 14.50
N VAL A 356 4.13 17.81 13.18
CA VAL A 356 4.80 16.77 12.37
C VAL A 356 6.27 16.67 12.76
N PHE A 357 6.95 17.79 12.93
CA PHE A 357 8.35 17.81 13.34
C PHE A 357 8.55 17.28 14.77
N TYR A 358 7.66 17.61 15.70
CA TYR A 358 7.70 17.06 17.06
C TYR A 358 7.50 15.52 17.05
N ALA A 359 6.55 15.03 16.24
CA ALA A 359 6.36 13.59 16.09
C ALA A 359 7.61 12.90 15.51
N LEU A 360 8.30 13.56 14.56
CA LEU A 360 9.57 13.09 14.01
C LEU A 360 10.66 13.00 15.10
N MET A 361 10.87 14.04 15.86
CA MET A 361 11.85 14.01 16.95
C MET A 361 11.58 12.86 17.93
N LYS A 362 10.34 12.71 18.39
CA LYS A 362 9.94 11.60 19.25
C LYS A 362 10.16 10.22 18.62
N GLN A 363 9.94 10.11 17.32
CA GLN A 363 10.16 8.86 16.58
C GLN A 363 11.65 8.48 16.53
N LEU A 364 12.52 9.47 16.39
CA LEU A 364 13.95 9.28 16.31
C LEU A 364 14.58 8.99 17.69
N ASP A 365 14.07 9.62 18.75
CA ASP A 365 14.52 9.37 20.13
C ASP A 365 14.27 7.92 20.56
N HIS A 366 13.16 7.31 20.14
CA HIS A 366 12.86 5.91 20.43
C HIS A 366 13.82 4.92 19.77
N LYS A 367 14.53 5.31 18.70
CA LYS A 367 15.56 4.51 18.02
C LYS A 367 16.98 4.73 18.58
N ALA A 368 17.22 5.80 19.36
CA ALA A 368 18.52 6.09 19.92
C ALA A 368 18.87 5.08 21.04
N PRO A 369 20.09 4.49 21.06
CA PRO A 369 20.52 3.70 22.21
C PRO A 369 20.46 4.55 23.48
N GLU A 370 20.15 3.91 24.60
CA GLU A 370 19.86 4.56 25.89
C GLU A 370 20.91 5.59 26.34
N LYS A 371 22.18 5.39 25.98
CA LYS A 371 23.28 6.33 26.25
C LYS A 371 23.18 7.68 25.53
N ILE A 372 22.48 7.76 24.41
CA ILE A 372 22.29 9.00 23.63
C ILE A 372 21.04 9.76 24.10
N ARG A 373 20.05 9.06 24.68
CA ARG A 373 18.82 9.66 25.22
C ARG A 373 19.09 10.70 26.31
N ILE A 374 20.07 10.45 27.19
CA ILE A 374 20.39 11.35 28.33
C ILE A 374 21.07 12.64 27.88
N ALA A 375 21.85 12.62 26.78
CA ALA A 375 22.55 13.81 26.28
C ALA A 375 21.63 14.79 25.52
N GLY A 376 20.61 14.27 24.82
CA GLY A 376 19.64 15.09 24.07
C GLY A 376 18.69 15.89 24.97
N HIS A 377 18.24 15.30 26.07
CA HIS A 377 17.33 15.97 27.01
C HIS A 377 17.97 17.18 27.75
N ARG A 378 19.28 17.16 28.01
CA ARG A 378 19.99 18.31 28.64
C ARG A 378 20.20 19.49 27.66
N ARG A 379 20.24 19.28 26.35
CA ARG A 379 20.38 20.36 25.35
C ARG A 379 19.05 21.03 24.99
N ALA A 380 17.94 20.30 25.02
CA ALA A 380 16.63 20.87 24.73
C ALA A 380 16.07 21.71 25.85
N SER A 381 16.32 21.35 27.12
CA SER A 381 15.87 22.12 28.31
C SER A 381 16.61 23.44 28.53
N LEU A 382 17.84 23.60 27.98
CA LEU A 382 18.61 24.85 28.08
C LEU A 382 18.27 25.87 26.97
N ARG A 383 17.58 25.49 25.90
CA ARG A 383 17.10 26.39 24.84
C ARG A 383 15.64 26.85 25.00
N ALA A 384 14.87 26.22 25.88
CA ALA A 384 13.49 26.62 26.18
C ALA A 384 13.39 27.70 27.31
N LEU A 385 14.53 28.15 27.86
CA LEU A 385 14.63 29.18 28.88
C LEU A 385 15.41 30.43 28.42
N ARG A 386 15.51 30.66 27.10
CA ARG A 386 15.97 31.94 26.55
C ARG A 386 15.05 32.46 25.49
#